data_5353cd62129b387d266523934a2ea9bb
#
_entry.id   5353cd62129b387d266523934a2ea9bb
#
_cell.length_a   1.000
_cell.length_b   1.000
_cell.length_c   1.000
_cell.angle_alpha   90.00
_cell.angle_beta   90.00
_cell.angle_gamma   90.00
#
_symmetry.space_group_name_H-M   'P 1'
#
loop_
_entity.id
_entity.type
_entity.pdbx_description
1 polymer ?
#
loop_
_entity_poly.entity_id
_entity_poly.type
_entity_poly.pdbx_seq_one_letter_code
_entity_poly.pdbx_strand_id
1 'polypeptide(L)'
;MKQKKQQGFTLIELMIVVAVIGVLAAIAMPQYQKYVAKSEVASVLATLTGAKTNVEAYTVENGLFPDGSASDATPTALGVPSMHLGTVAFTDQSADGGKISFTFATTASAGVSALVSGKKLTLTRTATSGGWDCSSSDLGSELLPKTCK
;
A
#
# COMPACT_ATOMS: atom_id res chain seq x y z
N MET A 1 -38.86 -22.14 47.73
CA MET A 1 -38.26 -21.50 46.51
C MET A 1 -37.11 -20.62 46.94
N LYS A 2 -35.87 -20.95 46.53
CA LYS A 2 -34.68 -20.08 46.81
C LYS A 2 -34.66 -18.95 45.78
N GLN A 3 -34.93 -17.72 46.23
CA GLN A 3 -34.72 -16.53 45.39
C GLN A 3 -33.22 -16.34 45.17
N LYS A 4 -32.79 -16.43 43.92
CA LYS A 4 -31.43 -16.05 43.51
C LYS A 4 -31.33 -14.53 43.67
N LYS A 5 -30.47 -14.06 44.59
CA LYS A 5 -30.13 -12.65 44.69
C LYS A 5 -29.45 -12.23 43.38
N GLN A 6 -30.09 -11.39 42.61
CA GLN A 6 -29.43 -10.67 41.51
C GLN A 6 -28.42 -9.69 42.13
N GLN A 7 -27.13 -9.94 41.88
CA GLN A 7 -26.07 -8.98 42.20
C GLN A 7 -26.02 -7.95 41.06
N GLY A 8 -26.30 -6.71 41.37
CA GLY A 8 -26.18 -5.60 40.43
C GLY A 8 -24.74 -5.09 40.38
N PHE A 9 -24.31 -4.62 39.22
CA PHE A 9 -23.03 -3.91 39.05
C PHE A 9 -23.06 -2.57 39.79
N THR A 10 -21.94 -2.21 40.43
CA THR A 10 -21.77 -0.90 41.02
C THR A 10 -21.39 0.13 39.95
N LEU A 11 -21.75 1.40 40.13
CA LEU A 11 -21.40 2.49 39.21
C LEU A 11 -19.88 2.67 39.09
N ILE A 12 -19.15 2.45 40.18
CA ILE A 12 -17.69 2.55 40.20
C ILE A 12 -17.02 1.44 39.40
N GLU A 13 -17.53 0.21 39.41
CA GLU A 13 -17.05 -0.89 38.60
C GLU A 13 -17.17 -0.56 37.10
N LEU A 14 -18.30 0.01 36.67
CA LEU A 14 -18.51 0.44 35.31
C LEU A 14 -17.55 1.57 34.91
N MET A 15 -17.38 2.56 35.81
CA MET A 15 -16.44 3.69 35.53
C MET A 15 -15.00 3.22 35.37
N ILE A 16 -14.50 2.29 36.18
CA ILE A 16 -13.16 1.75 36.07
C ILE A 16 -12.99 1.00 34.76
N VAL A 17 -13.94 0.18 34.36
CA VAL A 17 -13.88 -0.59 33.10
C VAL A 17 -13.79 0.35 31.90
N VAL A 18 -14.65 1.38 31.84
CA VAL A 18 -14.61 2.36 30.75
C VAL A 18 -13.30 3.14 30.72
N ALA A 19 -12.76 3.51 31.87
CA ALA A 19 -11.46 4.20 31.97
C ALA A 19 -10.32 3.32 31.45
N VAL A 20 -10.27 2.04 31.81
CA VAL A 20 -9.25 1.09 31.33
C VAL A 20 -9.37 0.87 29.82
N ILE A 21 -10.57 0.66 29.29
CA ILE A 21 -10.81 0.53 27.85
C ILE A 21 -10.35 1.78 27.10
N GLY A 22 -10.64 2.97 27.62
CA GLY A 22 -10.23 4.23 27.02
C GLY A 22 -8.72 4.37 26.89
N VAL A 23 -7.97 4.03 27.95
CA VAL A 23 -6.50 4.06 27.93
C VAL A 23 -5.93 3.03 26.95
N LEU A 24 -6.44 1.81 26.95
CA LEU A 24 -5.98 0.77 26.03
C LEU A 24 -6.28 1.14 24.57
N ALA A 25 -7.45 1.68 24.27
CA ALA A 25 -7.83 2.13 22.94
C ALA A 25 -6.95 3.28 22.43
N ALA A 26 -6.58 4.21 23.30
CA ALA A 26 -5.68 5.33 22.93
C ALA A 26 -4.31 4.86 22.44
N ILE A 27 -3.79 3.76 22.97
CA ILE A 27 -2.50 3.18 22.57
C ILE A 27 -2.67 2.24 21.37
N ALA A 28 -3.74 1.47 21.33
CA ALA A 28 -3.95 0.45 20.29
C ALA A 28 -4.29 1.06 18.92
N MET A 29 -5.07 2.14 18.87
CA MET A 29 -5.55 2.74 17.63
C MET A 29 -4.43 3.20 16.68
N PRO A 30 -3.42 4.00 17.11
CA PRO A 30 -2.33 4.41 16.22
C PRO A 30 -1.47 3.24 15.73
N GLN A 31 -1.30 2.20 16.53
CA GLN A 31 -0.58 1.00 16.11
C GLN A 31 -1.35 0.20 15.06
N TYR A 32 -2.66 0.10 15.23
CA TYR A 32 -3.53 -0.53 14.24
C TYR A 32 -3.48 0.20 12.89
N GLN A 33 -3.54 1.54 12.89
CA GLN A 33 -3.44 2.35 11.68
C GLN A 33 -2.11 2.11 10.94
N LYS A 34 -1.00 2.02 11.65
CA LYS A 34 0.32 1.69 11.06
C LYS A 34 0.33 0.29 10.46
N TYR A 35 -0.30 -0.67 11.12
CA TYR A 35 -0.38 -2.04 10.62
C TYR A 35 -1.21 -2.11 9.33
N VAL A 36 -2.35 -1.44 9.29
CA VAL A 36 -3.18 -1.34 8.08
C VAL A 36 -2.40 -0.70 6.94
N ALA A 37 -1.75 0.45 7.18
CA ALA A 37 -0.94 1.13 6.16
C ALA A 37 0.18 0.23 5.61
N LYS A 38 0.88 -0.52 6.46
CA LYS A 38 1.89 -1.50 6.02
C LYS A 38 1.30 -2.59 5.13
N SER A 39 0.13 -3.08 5.47
CA SER A 39 -0.53 -4.12 4.68
C SER A 39 -0.97 -3.61 3.31
N GLU A 40 -1.42 -2.35 3.22
CA GLU A 40 -1.74 -1.69 1.95
C GLU A 40 -0.50 -1.55 1.08
N VAL A 41 0.61 -1.06 1.62
CA VAL A 41 1.89 -0.94 0.90
C VAL A 41 2.39 -2.30 0.42
N ALA A 42 2.32 -3.32 1.27
CA ALA A 42 2.74 -4.68 0.91
C ALA A 42 1.86 -5.29 -0.20
N SER A 43 0.55 -5.07 -0.16
CA SER A 43 -0.39 -5.51 -1.20
C SER A 43 -0.10 -4.85 -2.55
N VAL A 44 0.13 -3.54 -2.54
CA VAL A 44 0.51 -2.79 -3.74
C VAL A 44 1.84 -3.31 -4.30
N LEU A 45 2.85 -3.47 -3.46
CA LEU A 45 4.15 -3.99 -3.90
C LEU A 45 4.04 -5.38 -4.52
N ALA A 46 3.24 -6.27 -3.93
CA ALA A 46 3.01 -7.61 -4.49
C ALA A 46 2.39 -7.52 -5.89
N THR A 47 1.41 -6.65 -6.10
CA THR A 47 0.79 -6.43 -7.40
C THR A 47 1.77 -5.85 -8.43
N LEU A 48 2.55 -4.84 -8.04
CA LEU A 48 3.57 -4.26 -8.92
C LEU A 48 4.68 -5.26 -9.28
N THR A 49 5.06 -6.11 -8.33
CA THR A 49 6.05 -7.17 -8.57
C THR A 49 5.52 -8.22 -9.55
N GLY A 50 4.22 -8.53 -9.51
CA GLY A 50 3.58 -9.38 -10.52
C GLY A 50 3.61 -8.75 -11.91
N ALA A 51 3.28 -7.47 -12.02
CA ALA A 51 3.30 -6.73 -13.27
C ALA A 51 4.71 -6.55 -13.85
N LYS A 52 5.73 -6.47 -12.99
CA LYS A 52 7.15 -6.33 -13.37
C LYS A 52 7.58 -7.37 -14.43
N THR A 53 7.12 -8.61 -14.32
CA THR A 53 7.49 -9.67 -15.26
C THR A 53 6.98 -9.36 -16.68
N ASN A 54 5.77 -8.86 -16.80
CA ASN A 54 5.18 -8.50 -18.11
C ASN A 54 5.85 -7.24 -18.67
N VAL A 55 6.15 -6.27 -17.82
CA VAL A 55 6.90 -5.06 -18.20
C VAL A 55 8.32 -5.43 -18.69
N GLU A 56 8.98 -6.37 -18.04
CA GLU A 56 10.28 -6.88 -18.47
C GLU A 56 10.20 -7.58 -19.83
N ALA A 57 9.20 -8.46 -20.02
CA ALA A 57 8.98 -9.11 -21.31
C ALA A 57 8.76 -8.09 -22.43
N TYR A 58 7.86 -7.12 -22.23
CA TYR A 58 7.61 -6.04 -23.16
C TYR A 58 8.90 -5.26 -23.49
N THR A 59 9.68 -4.91 -22.46
CA THR A 59 10.93 -4.14 -22.64
C THR A 59 11.98 -4.91 -23.45
N VAL A 60 12.10 -6.21 -23.21
CA VAL A 60 13.03 -7.07 -23.95
C VAL A 60 12.59 -7.25 -25.41
N GLU A 61 11.30 -7.42 -25.65
CA GLU A 61 10.74 -7.60 -27.01
C GLU A 61 10.84 -6.32 -27.85
N ASN A 62 10.58 -5.17 -27.26
CA ASN A 62 10.52 -3.89 -27.99
C ASN A 62 11.80 -3.05 -27.88
N GLY A 63 12.72 -3.41 -26.99
CA GLY A 63 13.94 -2.64 -26.73
C GLY A 63 13.71 -1.30 -26.02
N LEU A 64 12.46 -1.04 -25.59
CA LEU A 64 12.03 0.21 -24.95
C LEU A 64 11.12 -0.10 -23.76
N PHE A 65 11.26 0.67 -22.70
CA PHE A 65 10.35 0.60 -21.56
C PHE A 65 8.94 1.11 -21.95
N PRO A 66 7.84 0.46 -21.49
CA PRO A 66 6.48 0.88 -21.87
C PRO A 66 6.19 2.31 -21.39
N ASP A 67 5.59 3.11 -22.25
CA ASP A 67 5.24 4.51 -21.95
C ASP A 67 3.79 4.71 -21.45
N GLY A 68 2.99 3.64 -21.50
CA GLY A 68 1.60 3.68 -21.10
C GLY A 68 0.65 4.27 -22.14
N SER A 69 1.14 4.71 -23.32
CA SER A 69 0.33 5.36 -24.35
C SER A 69 -0.17 4.41 -25.41
N ALA A 70 0.65 3.45 -25.85
CA ALA A 70 0.25 2.45 -26.81
C ALA A 70 -0.72 1.45 -26.19
N SER A 71 -1.63 0.89 -27.00
CA SER A 71 -2.70 -0.01 -26.53
C SER A 71 -2.18 -1.29 -25.86
N ASP A 72 -1.00 -1.74 -26.22
CA ASP A 72 -0.28 -2.91 -25.68
C ASP A 72 0.72 -2.56 -24.57
N ALA A 73 1.00 -1.27 -24.37
CA ALA A 73 1.93 -0.76 -23.38
C ALA A 73 1.29 -0.13 -22.15
N THR A 74 -0.04 -0.18 -22.04
CA THR A 74 -0.77 0.35 -20.87
C THR A 74 -0.56 -0.56 -19.66
N PRO A 75 -0.64 -0.04 -18.41
CA PRO A 75 -0.57 -0.87 -17.21
C PRO A 75 -1.55 -2.05 -17.25
N THR A 76 -2.79 -1.82 -17.70
CA THR A 76 -3.81 -2.87 -17.80
C THR A 76 -3.45 -3.94 -18.84
N ALA A 77 -2.92 -3.54 -20.00
CA ALA A 77 -2.48 -4.48 -21.05
C ALA A 77 -1.31 -5.35 -20.57
N LEU A 78 -0.46 -4.79 -19.73
CA LEU A 78 0.67 -5.50 -19.12
C LEU A 78 0.29 -6.21 -17.81
N GLY A 79 -1.01 -6.47 -17.59
CA GLY A 79 -1.49 -7.33 -16.51
C GLY A 79 -1.56 -6.66 -15.13
N VAL A 80 -1.50 -5.34 -15.07
CA VAL A 80 -1.78 -4.63 -13.80
C VAL A 80 -3.29 -4.58 -13.59
N PRO A 81 -3.83 -5.22 -12.55
CA PRO A 81 -5.25 -5.14 -12.26
C PRO A 81 -5.63 -3.73 -11.79
N SER A 82 -6.88 -3.33 -11.99
CA SER A 82 -7.40 -2.12 -11.37
C SER A 82 -7.46 -2.31 -9.86
N MET A 83 -6.90 -1.37 -9.11
CA MET A 83 -6.88 -1.39 -7.66
C MET A 83 -7.65 -0.20 -7.08
N HIS A 84 -8.53 -0.46 -6.11
CA HIS A 84 -9.21 0.62 -5.38
C HIS A 84 -8.25 1.47 -4.53
N LEU A 85 -7.07 0.92 -4.18
CA LEU A 85 -6.06 1.62 -3.39
C LEU A 85 -5.37 2.77 -4.13
N GLY A 86 -5.45 2.82 -5.47
CA GLY A 86 -4.80 3.85 -6.26
C GLY A 86 -4.61 3.49 -7.72
N THR A 87 -3.69 4.18 -8.37
CA THR A 87 -3.43 4.05 -9.80
C THR A 87 -1.96 3.78 -10.09
N VAL A 88 -1.71 3.00 -11.16
CA VAL A 88 -0.38 2.72 -11.69
C VAL A 88 -0.13 3.56 -12.93
N ALA A 89 1.05 4.12 -13.05
CA ALA A 89 1.55 4.78 -14.25
C ALA A 89 2.99 4.38 -14.55
N PHE A 90 3.35 4.36 -15.82
CA PHE A 90 4.72 4.25 -16.27
C PHE A 90 5.30 5.65 -16.45
N THR A 91 6.47 5.90 -15.89
CA THR A 91 7.11 7.23 -15.89
C THR A 91 8.61 7.13 -16.10
N ASP A 92 9.24 8.26 -16.43
CA ASP A 92 10.70 8.42 -16.57
C ASP A 92 11.33 7.39 -17.52
N GLN A 93 10.70 7.16 -18.68
CA GLN A 93 11.19 6.25 -19.69
C GLN A 93 12.50 6.79 -20.29
N SER A 94 13.52 5.96 -20.34
CA SER A 94 14.81 6.25 -20.95
C SER A 94 15.37 4.97 -21.58
N ALA A 95 15.22 4.84 -22.88
CA ALA A 95 15.55 3.61 -23.59
C ALA A 95 14.83 2.39 -22.95
N ASP A 96 15.58 1.39 -22.51
CA ASP A 96 15.05 0.20 -21.81
C ASP A 96 14.86 0.40 -20.29
N GLY A 97 15.14 1.60 -19.75
CA GLY A 97 14.91 1.96 -18.36
C GLY A 97 13.63 2.75 -18.13
N GLY A 98 13.09 2.71 -16.93
CA GLY A 98 11.88 3.45 -16.56
C GLY A 98 11.35 3.11 -15.17
N LYS A 99 10.19 3.66 -14.84
CA LYS A 99 9.58 3.48 -13.52
C LYS A 99 8.14 3.00 -13.63
N ILE A 100 7.79 2.03 -12.79
CA ILE A 100 6.40 1.69 -12.46
C ILE A 100 6.06 2.46 -11.20
N SER A 101 5.24 3.50 -11.30
CA SER A 101 4.84 4.36 -10.19
C SER A 101 3.40 4.07 -9.78
N PHE A 102 3.19 3.71 -8.52
CA PHE A 102 1.88 3.60 -7.92
C PHE A 102 1.59 4.83 -7.07
N THR A 103 0.48 5.49 -7.31
CA THR A 103 0.00 6.60 -6.48
C THR A 103 -1.21 6.14 -5.68
N PHE A 104 -1.10 6.13 -4.36
CA PHE A 104 -2.22 5.83 -3.48
C PHE A 104 -3.34 6.84 -3.65
N ALA A 105 -4.57 6.38 -3.66
CA ALA A 105 -5.74 7.25 -3.69
C ALA A 105 -5.82 8.11 -2.43
N THR A 106 -6.58 9.21 -2.49
CA THR A 106 -6.85 10.01 -1.30
C THR A 106 -7.88 9.30 -0.41
N THR A 107 -7.79 9.49 0.90
CA THR A 107 -8.69 8.86 1.89
C THR A 107 -10.17 9.10 1.61
N ALA A 108 -10.51 10.25 1.03
CA ALA A 108 -11.89 10.62 0.73
C ALA A 108 -12.55 9.72 -0.35
N SER A 109 -11.75 9.10 -1.23
CA SER A 109 -12.27 8.40 -2.41
C SER A 109 -12.25 6.87 -2.31
N ALA A 110 -11.35 6.29 -1.51
CA ALA A 110 -11.07 4.85 -1.60
C ALA A 110 -10.93 4.13 -0.24
N GLY A 111 -11.17 4.80 0.88
CA GLY A 111 -10.98 4.19 2.20
C GLY A 111 -9.53 3.79 2.51
N VAL A 112 -8.57 4.43 1.85
CA VAL A 112 -7.13 4.21 2.03
C VAL A 112 -6.68 4.81 3.35
N SER A 113 -5.71 4.17 4.02
CA SER A 113 -5.12 4.69 5.25
C SER A 113 -4.57 6.10 5.07
N ALA A 114 -4.84 6.98 6.04
CA ALA A 114 -4.32 8.36 6.03
C ALA A 114 -2.78 8.42 5.96
N LEU A 115 -2.10 7.38 6.44
CA LEU A 115 -0.63 7.31 6.44
C LEU A 115 -0.02 7.11 5.05
N VAL A 116 -0.79 6.58 4.09
CA VAL A 116 -0.34 6.34 2.70
C VAL A 116 -1.08 7.18 1.66
N SER A 117 -2.14 7.87 2.05
CA SER A 117 -3.00 8.68 1.17
C SER A 117 -2.21 9.66 0.32
N GLY A 118 -2.39 9.61 -1.00
CA GLY A 118 -1.72 10.47 -1.97
C GLY A 118 -0.22 10.24 -2.16
N LYS A 119 0.36 9.28 -1.44
CA LYS A 119 1.79 8.96 -1.50
C LYS A 119 2.11 7.99 -2.64
N LYS A 120 3.40 7.88 -2.98
CA LYS A 120 3.87 7.08 -4.11
C LYS A 120 4.79 5.95 -3.67
N LEU A 121 4.65 4.81 -4.34
CA LEU A 121 5.59 3.70 -4.30
C LEU A 121 6.11 3.47 -5.74
N THR A 122 7.41 3.31 -5.90
CA THR A 122 8.03 3.25 -7.22
C THR A 122 8.95 2.03 -7.34
N LEU A 123 8.80 1.30 -8.44
CA LEU A 123 9.76 0.30 -8.92
C LEU A 123 10.52 0.89 -10.09
N THR A 124 11.82 1.02 -9.97
CA THR A 124 12.70 1.57 -11.00
C THR A 124 13.49 0.46 -11.68
N ARG A 125 13.40 0.39 -13.01
CA ARG A 125 14.27 -0.44 -13.83
C ARG A 125 15.45 0.38 -14.33
N THR A 126 16.65 -0.07 -14.02
CA THR A 126 17.88 0.57 -14.51
C THR A 126 18.13 0.16 -15.95
N ALA A 127 18.28 1.15 -16.82
CA ALA A 127 18.67 0.92 -18.21
C ALA A 127 19.99 0.13 -18.31
N THR A 128 20.14 -0.66 -19.36
CA THR A 128 21.34 -1.47 -19.65
C THR A 128 21.55 -2.67 -18.71
N SER A 129 21.45 -2.50 -17.39
CA SER A 129 21.65 -3.60 -16.43
C SER A 129 20.39 -4.44 -16.21
N GLY A 130 19.20 -3.88 -16.47
CA GLY A 130 17.92 -4.52 -16.22
C GLY A 130 17.61 -4.74 -14.72
N GLY A 131 18.40 -4.14 -13.83
CA GLY A 131 18.19 -4.23 -12.39
C GLY A 131 16.92 -3.48 -11.96
N TRP A 132 16.24 -3.99 -10.94
CA TRP A 132 15.03 -3.38 -10.37
C TRP A 132 15.24 -2.99 -8.92
N ASP A 133 14.91 -1.75 -8.60
CA ASP A 133 14.93 -1.20 -7.26
C ASP A 133 13.55 -0.70 -6.86
N CYS A 134 13.19 -0.93 -5.58
CA CYS A 134 11.97 -0.40 -4.99
C CYS A 134 12.29 0.77 -4.07
N SER A 135 11.60 1.88 -4.25
CA SER A 135 11.79 3.08 -3.43
C SER A 135 10.50 3.88 -3.25
N SER A 136 10.51 4.73 -2.26
CA SER A 136 9.52 5.79 -2.08
C SER A 136 10.17 6.99 -1.43
N SER A 137 9.89 8.19 -1.94
CA SER A 137 10.30 9.46 -1.33
C SER A 137 9.31 9.94 -0.26
N ASP A 138 8.08 9.46 -0.31
CA ASP A 138 6.95 10.04 0.42
C ASP A 138 6.48 9.17 1.59
N LEU A 139 6.72 7.85 1.51
CA LEU A 139 6.37 6.90 2.55
C LEU A 139 7.46 6.84 3.63
N GLY A 140 7.07 6.86 4.89
CA GLY A 140 7.99 6.65 5.99
C GLY A 140 8.66 5.27 5.93
N SER A 141 9.93 5.19 6.30
CA SER A 141 10.71 3.95 6.27
C SER A 141 10.09 2.81 7.09
N GLU A 142 9.29 3.16 8.09
CA GLU A 142 8.54 2.21 8.93
C GLU A 142 7.37 1.54 8.19
N LEU A 143 6.86 2.16 7.11
CA LEU A 143 5.78 1.62 6.29
C LEU A 143 6.30 0.79 5.11
N LEU A 144 7.55 0.98 4.73
CA LEU A 144 8.16 0.30 3.60
C LEU A 144 8.58 -1.13 3.95
N PRO A 145 8.34 -2.10 3.06
CA PRO A 145 8.94 -3.43 3.14
C PRO A 145 10.48 -3.34 3.10
N LYS A 146 11.15 -4.36 3.63
CA LYS A 146 12.63 -4.39 3.68
C LYS A 146 13.28 -4.30 2.30
N THR A 147 12.58 -4.73 1.27
CA THR A 147 13.02 -4.69 -0.14
C THR A 147 12.90 -3.30 -0.79
N CYS A 148 12.27 -2.34 -0.12
CA CYS A 148 12.02 -0.97 -0.60
C CYS A 148 12.70 0.09 0.29
N LYS A 149 13.80 -0.23 0.89
CA LYS A 149 14.56 0.70 1.77
C LYS A 149 15.82 1.20 1.10
#